data_d3403bc7c7669c5b9873ee3b481b1fe2
#
_entry.id   d3403bc7c7669c5b9873ee3b481b1fe2
#
_cell.length_a   1.000
_cell.length_b   1.000
_cell.length_c   1.000
_cell.angle_alpha   90.00
_cell.angle_beta   90.00
_cell.angle_gamma   90.00
#
_symmetry.space_group_name_H-M   'P 1'
#
loop_
_entity.id
_entity.type
_entity.pdbx_description
1 polymer ?
#
loop_
_entity_poly.entity_id
_entity_poly.type
_entity_poly.pdbx_seq_one_letter_code
_entity_poly.pdbx_strand_id
1 'polypeptide(L)'
;SDVCSSDLKMLPADAGCIVDNVETMIAIKHAVKDGVPVMKRIATITGDAITTPSNFLYSMGTPYEQLVEAAGGFKVQPEKLVSGGPMMGFAIFGLDVPTTKTTSSLLCLGKDEVAEFEPLACISCGRCVEACPEKLIPSRLAKFSEHGQKDEFERWHGLECIECGSCSYVCPSRRQVAQSVKTMKKLVLADKRKKK
;
A
#
# COMPACT_ATOMS: atom_id res chain seq x y z
N SER A 1 -7.07 6.47 20.55
CA SER A 1 -7.22 5.75 19.26
C SER A 1 -7.07 4.24 19.39
N ASP A 2 -6.46 3.74 20.43
CA ASP A 2 -6.13 2.32 20.58
C ASP A 2 -7.27 1.46 21.16
N VAL A 3 -8.32 2.10 21.65
CA VAL A 3 -9.45 1.43 22.33
C VAL A 3 -10.42 0.75 21.34
N CYS A 4 -10.47 1.22 20.09
CA CYS A 4 -11.53 0.79 19.16
C CYS A 4 -11.21 -0.42 18.28
N SER A 5 -9.96 -0.78 18.07
CA SER A 5 -9.63 -1.79 17.05
C SER A 5 -8.90 -3.04 17.55
N SER A 6 -8.06 -2.92 18.59
CA SER A 6 -7.20 -4.02 19.02
C SER A 6 -7.87 -4.98 20.00
N ASP A 7 -8.72 -4.47 20.88
CA ASP A 7 -9.24 -5.28 21.99
C ASP A 7 -10.54 -6.02 21.65
N LEU A 8 -11.29 -5.55 20.64
CA LEU A 8 -12.61 -6.10 20.32
C LEU A 8 -12.63 -7.01 19.10
N LYS A 9 -11.53 -7.14 18.33
CA LYS A 9 -11.45 -7.87 17.05
C LYS A 9 -12.58 -7.51 16.06
N MET A 10 -13.09 -6.28 16.16
CA MET A 10 -14.18 -5.74 15.37
C MET A 10 -13.69 -4.59 14.50
N LEU A 11 -14.40 -4.33 13.41
CA LEU A 11 -14.13 -3.12 12.62
C LEU A 11 -14.55 -1.88 13.42
N PRO A 12 -13.89 -0.73 13.26
CA PRO A 12 -14.26 0.50 13.96
C PRO A 12 -15.74 0.86 13.81
N ALA A 13 -16.32 0.62 12.64
CA ALA A 13 -17.74 0.86 12.37
C ALA A 13 -18.67 0.00 13.26
N ASP A 14 -18.30 -1.24 13.55
CA ASP A 14 -19.06 -2.14 14.42
C ASP A 14 -19.02 -1.67 15.89
N ALA A 15 -17.96 -0.94 16.25
CA ALA A 15 -17.81 -0.30 17.56
C ALA A 15 -18.43 1.12 17.60
N GLY A 16 -19.14 1.54 16.56
CA GLY A 16 -19.73 2.89 16.47
C GLY A 16 -18.72 4.02 16.22
N CYS A 17 -17.49 3.68 15.79
CA CYS A 17 -16.42 4.63 15.52
C CYS A 17 -16.19 4.79 14.03
N ILE A 18 -15.89 6.02 13.60
CA ILE A 18 -15.44 6.32 12.23
C ILE A 18 -13.97 6.74 12.34
N VAL A 19 -13.11 6.08 11.57
CA VAL A 19 -11.69 6.40 11.47
C VAL A 19 -11.41 6.94 10.08
N ASP A 20 -10.96 8.17 10.02
CA ASP A 20 -10.66 8.86 8.77
C ASP A 20 -9.32 9.59 8.81
N ASN A 21 -8.76 9.86 7.62
CA ASN A 21 -7.59 10.71 7.49
C ASN A 21 -7.95 12.16 7.84
N VAL A 22 -7.05 12.88 8.50
CA VAL A 22 -7.26 14.28 8.90
C VAL A 22 -7.60 15.18 7.70
N GLU A 23 -6.99 14.95 6.54
CA GLU A 23 -7.29 15.69 5.32
C GLU A 23 -8.73 15.45 4.84
N THR A 24 -9.25 14.22 4.99
CA THR A 24 -10.64 13.89 4.72
C THR A 24 -11.58 14.68 5.64
N MET A 25 -11.27 14.78 6.93
CA MET A 25 -12.06 15.56 7.88
C MET A 25 -12.09 17.06 7.54
N ILE A 26 -10.95 17.61 7.11
CA ILE A 26 -10.86 18.99 6.63
C ILE A 26 -11.73 19.17 5.38
N ALA A 27 -11.67 18.24 4.44
CA ALA A 27 -12.47 18.27 3.22
C ALA A 27 -13.97 18.19 3.51
N ILE A 28 -14.40 17.33 4.45
CA ILE A 28 -15.79 17.23 4.91
C ILE A 28 -16.26 18.58 5.49
N LYS A 29 -15.44 19.18 6.36
CA LYS A 29 -15.76 20.51 6.93
C LYS A 29 -16.01 21.53 5.84
N HIS A 30 -15.12 21.64 4.84
CA HIS A 30 -15.28 22.58 3.73
C HIS A 30 -16.50 22.26 2.86
N ALA A 31 -16.78 20.99 2.61
CA ALA A 31 -17.95 20.60 1.83
C ALA A 31 -19.27 20.95 2.54
N VAL A 32 -19.35 20.68 3.86
CA VAL A 32 -20.59 20.90 4.64
C VAL A 32 -20.79 22.36 5.00
N LYS A 33 -19.73 23.05 5.46
CA LYS A 33 -19.83 24.41 5.96
C LYS A 33 -19.75 25.47 4.85
N ASP A 34 -18.84 25.26 3.92
CA ASP A 34 -18.49 26.27 2.93
C ASP A 34 -19.08 25.95 1.53
N GLY A 35 -19.70 24.77 1.35
CA GLY A 35 -20.25 24.32 0.07
C GLY A 35 -19.19 24.02 -1.00
N VAL A 36 -17.92 23.87 -0.60
CA VAL A 36 -16.79 23.72 -1.53
C VAL A 36 -16.45 22.24 -1.69
N PRO A 37 -16.58 21.67 -2.90
CA PRO A 37 -16.17 20.28 -3.15
C PRO A 37 -14.65 20.14 -3.12
N VAL A 38 -14.18 18.88 -2.96
CA VAL A 38 -12.74 18.57 -2.98
C VAL A 38 -12.18 18.76 -4.38
N MET A 39 -11.54 19.89 -4.62
CA MET A 39 -10.88 20.25 -5.88
C MET A 39 -9.35 20.21 -5.78
N LYS A 40 -8.83 20.38 -4.57
CA LYS A 40 -7.39 20.42 -4.30
C LYS A 40 -7.05 19.45 -3.16
N ARG A 41 -5.87 18.87 -3.23
CA ARG A 41 -5.31 18.01 -2.19
C ARG A 41 -3.81 18.25 -2.02
N ILE A 42 -3.27 17.77 -0.92
CA ILE A 42 -1.83 17.83 -0.67
C ILE A 42 -1.21 16.49 -1.05
N ALA A 43 -0.12 16.53 -1.82
CA ALA A 43 0.72 15.37 -2.08
C ALA A 43 2.16 15.64 -1.67
N THR A 44 2.79 14.62 -1.12
CA THR A 44 4.21 14.62 -0.78
C THR A 44 5.00 14.03 -1.94
N ILE A 45 5.90 14.80 -2.53
CA ILE A 45 6.85 14.31 -3.52
C ILE A 45 8.19 14.10 -2.83
N THR A 46 8.68 12.87 -2.81
CA THR A 46 9.86 12.50 -2.03
C THR A 46 10.61 11.31 -2.64
N GLY A 47 11.72 10.96 -2.06
CA GLY A 47 12.58 9.87 -2.46
C GLY A 47 14.02 10.33 -2.68
N ASP A 48 14.91 9.38 -2.79
CA ASP A 48 16.33 9.63 -3.00
C ASP A 48 16.67 10.12 -4.42
N ALA A 49 15.74 9.98 -5.38
CA ALA A 49 15.88 10.49 -6.74
C ALA A 49 15.44 11.96 -6.89
N ILE A 50 14.68 12.54 -5.93
CA ILE A 50 14.15 13.90 -6.02
C ILE A 50 15.15 14.93 -5.50
N THR A 51 15.23 16.07 -6.18
CA THR A 51 16.15 17.16 -5.81
C THR A 51 15.70 17.85 -4.51
N THR A 52 14.44 18.26 -4.41
CA THR A 52 13.90 18.96 -3.25
C THR A 52 12.59 18.31 -2.79
N PRO A 53 12.66 17.33 -1.87
CA PRO A 53 11.45 16.71 -1.31
C PRO A 53 10.57 17.75 -0.64
N SER A 54 9.28 17.79 -1.02
CA SER A 54 8.33 18.81 -0.52
C SER A 54 6.87 18.33 -0.61
N ASN A 55 6.01 19.08 0.10
CA ASN A 55 4.56 18.91 0.03
C ASN A 55 3.97 19.96 -0.91
N PHE A 56 3.13 19.53 -1.83
CA PHE A 56 2.50 20.38 -2.83
C PHE A 56 0.99 20.35 -2.71
N LEU A 57 0.38 21.54 -2.72
CA LEU A 57 -1.06 21.69 -2.92
C LEU A 57 -1.33 21.63 -4.41
N TYR A 58 -1.98 20.58 -4.88
CA TYR A 58 -2.28 20.37 -6.29
C TYR A 58 -3.79 20.35 -6.58
N SER A 59 -4.17 20.68 -7.80
CA SER A 59 -5.52 20.46 -8.31
C SER A 59 -5.64 19.02 -8.84
N MET A 60 -6.78 18.37 -8.61
CA MET A 60 -7.00 17.01 -9.14
C MET A 60 -6.87 16.99 -10.66
N GLY A 61 -6.25 15.95 -11.18
CA GLY A 61 -5.97 15.81 -12.61
C GLY A 61 -4.59 16.37 -13.01
N THR A 62 -3.85 17.03 -12.12
CA THR A 62 -2.47 17.44 -12.39
C THR A 62 -1.59 16.21 -12.64
N PRO A 63 -0.84 16.11 -13.75
CA PRO A 63 0.11 15.02 -13.97
C PRO A 63 1.22 15.02 -12.91
N TYR A 64 1.73 13.85 -12.57
CA TYR A 64 2.86 13.75 -11.63
C TYR A 64 4.11 14.47 -12.14
N GLU A 65 4.30 14.55 -13.46
CA GLU A 65 5.41 15.28 -14.08
C GLU A 65 5.51 16.72 -13.59
N GLN A 66 4.40 17.46 -13.57
CA GLN A 66 4.37 18.85 -13.09
C GLN A 66 4.73 18.96 -11.60
N LEU A 67 4.33 17.98 -10.79
CA LEU A 67 4.68 17.97 -9.36
C LEU A 67 6.17 17.65 -9.15
N VAL A 68 6.74 16.79 -9.98
CA VAL A 68 8.17 16.49 -9.97
C VAL A 68 8.99 17.70 -10.43
N GLU A 69 8.55 18.41 -11.47
CA GLU A 69 9.19 19.66 -11.92
C GLU A 69 9.16 20.73 -10.83
N ALA A 70 8.02 20.89 -10.15
CA ALA A 70 7.88 21.81 -9.02
C ALA A 70 8.80 21.42 -7.84
N ALA A 71 9.14 20.14 -7.69
CA ALA A 71 10.10 19.63 -6.71
C ALA A 71 11.58 19.80 -7.15
N GLY A 72 11.84 20.50 -8.25
CA GLY A 72 13.19 20.72 -8.80
C GLY A 72 13.69 19.58 -9.69
N GLY A 73 12.80 18.69 -10.12
CA GLY A 73 13.14 17.56 -10.98
C GLY A 73 13.92 16.45 -10.27
N PHE A 74 14.42 15.53 -11.07
CA PHE A 74 15.24 14.43 -10.59
C PHE A 74 16.71 14.84 -10.52
N LYS A 75 17.39 14.48 -9.42
CA LYS A 75 18.86 14.54 -9.33
C LYS A 75 19.53 13.29 -9.86
N VAL A 76 18.79 12.15 -9.85
CA VAL A 76 19.20 10.87 -10.42
C VAL A 76 17.97 10.29 -11.11
N GLN A 77 18.18 9.62 -12.27
CA GLN A 77 17.09 8.94 -12.96
C GLN A 77 16.46 7.89 -12.04
N PRO A 78 15.16 7.95 -11.75
CA PRO A 78 14.52 6.98 -10.88
C PRO A 78 14.39 5.62 -11.59
N GLU A 79 14.73 4.55 -10.88
CA GLU A 79 14.45 3.18 -11.31
C GLU A 79 13.05 2.72 -10.94
N LYS A 80 12.46 3.36 -9.90
CA LYS A 80 11.13 3.01 -9.42
C LYS A 80 10.36 4.23 -8.96
N LEU A 81 9.13 4.33 -9.44
CA LEU A 81 8.15 5.34 -9.04
C LEU A 81 7.00 4.63 -8.31
N VAL A 82 6.67 5.10 -7.10
CA VAL A 82 5.58 4.55 -6.30
C VAL A 82 4.56 5.63 -5.98
N SER A 83 3.36 5.48 -6.53
CA SER A 83 2.22 6.32 -6.16
C SER A 83 1.63 5.85 -4.84
N GLY A 84 1.68 6.70 -3.83
CA GLY A 84 1.33 6.40 -2.46
C GLY A 84 2.54 6.17 -1.55
N GLY A 85 2.28 5.70 -0.34
CA GLY A 85 3.33 5.42 0.64
C GLY A 85 4.12 4.14 0.34
N PRO A 86 5.27 3.94 1.01
CA PRO A 86 6.15 2.81 0.74
C PRO A 86 5.52 1.43 1.04
N MET A 87 4.54 1.36 1.94
CA MET A 87 3.89 0.09 2.29
C MET A 87 2.69 -0.25 1.40
N MET A 88 1.82 0.73 1.14
CA MET A 88 0.53 0.53 0.47
C MET A 88 0.47 1.10 -0.94
N GLY A 89 1.49 1.84 -1.36
CA GLY A 89 1.58 2.39 -2.70
C GLY A 89 1.71 1.32 -3.78
N PHE A 90 1.50 1.73 -5.01
CA PHE A 90 1.68 0.88 -6.19
C PHE A 90 2.69 1.52 -7.15
N ALA A 91 3.48 0.68 -7.80
CA ALA A 91 4.45 1.15 -8.77
C ALA A 91 3.74 1.68 -10.03
N ILE A 92 4.22 2.79 -10.54
CA ILE A 92 3.80 3.38 -11.82
C ILE A 92 4.99 3.39 -12.78
N PHE A 93 4.70 3.35 -14.08
CA PHE A 93 5.71 3.27 -15.14
C PHE A 93 5.98 4.61 -15.85
N GLY A 94 5.18 5.63 -15.55
CA GLY A 94 5.32 6.95 -16.16
C GLY A 94 4.80 8.06 -15.25
N LEU A 95 5.13 9.30 -15.59
CA LEU A 95 4.73 10.51 -14.85
C LEU A 95 3.57 11.25 -15.51
N ASP A 96 3.15 10.85 -16.69
CA ASP A 96 1.99 11.35 -17.42
C ASP A 96 0.65 10.97 -16.77
N VAL A 97 0.69 10.08 -15.77
CA VAL A 97 -0.47 9.68 -14.99
C VAL A 97 -1.02 10.85 -14.18
N PRO A 98 -2.31 11.18 -14.31
CA PRO A 98 -2.91 12.25 -13.55
C PRO A 98 -3.13 11.89 -12.08
N THR A 99 -2.98 12.87 -11.21
CA THR A 99 -3.32 12.74 -9.79
C THR A 99 -4.83 12.61 -9.58
N THR A 100 -5.21 11.87 -8.56
CA THR A 100 -6.61 11.59 -8.21
C THR A 100 -6.94 12.06 -6.79
N LYS A 101 -8.20 11.89 -6.38
CA LYS A 101 -8.62 12.15 -4.98
C LYS A 101 -7.91 11.31 -3.94
N THR A 102 -7.36 10.17 -4.32
CA THR A 102 -6.67 9.24 -3.43
C THR A 102 -5.15 9.39 -3.46
N THR A 103 -4.62 10.25 -4.32
CA THR A 103 -3.19 10.51 -4.39
C THR A 103 -2.73 11.24 -3.12
N SER A 104 -1.83 10.63 -2.36
CA SER A 104 -1.24 11.18 -1.14
C SER A 104 0.25 11.48 -1.28
N SER A 105 0.96 10.72 -2.10
CA SER A 105 2.40 10.91 -2.29
C SER A 105 2.89 10.27 -3.59
N LEU A 106 4.07 10.72 -4.02
CA LEU A 106 4.91 10.06 -5.03
C LEU A 106 6.28 9.84 -4.40
N LEU A 107 6.69 8.58 -4.33
CA LEU A 107 8.02 8.18 -3.87
C LEU A 107 8.86 7.80 -5.10
N CYS A 108 9.97 8.51 -5.30
CA CYS A 108 10.88 8.31 -6.41
C CYS A 108 12.18 7.70 -5.91
N LEU A 109 12.40 6.44 -6.21
CA LEU A 109 13.58 5.69 -5.79
C LEU A 109 14.60 5.66 -6.92
N GLY A 110 15.82 6.12 -6.63
CA GLY A 110 16.94 6.10 -7.57
C GLY A 110 17.48 4.70 -7.80
N LYS A 111 17.23 3.78 -6.85
CA LYS A 111 17.63 2.39 -6.95
C LYS A 111 16.50 1.47 -6.48
N ASP A 112 16.18 0.46 -7.28
CA ASP A 112 15.25 -0.60 -6.89
C ASP A 112 16.00 -1.83 -6.38
N GLU A 113 16.47 -1.76 -5.12
CA GLU A 113 17.19 -2.86 -4.48
C GLU A 113 16.43 -4.19 -4.50
N VAL A 114 15.10 -4.14 -4.59
CA VAL A 114 14.26 -5.35 -4.64
C VAL A 114 14.37 -6.05 -5.99
N ALA A 115 14.53 -5.29 -7.07
CA ALA A 115 14.69 -5.84 -8.42
C ALA A 115 16.05 -6.50 -8.66
N GLU A 116 17.07 -6.14 -7.87
CA GLU A 116 18.42 -6.71 -8.01
C GLU A 116 18.56 -8.17 -7.56
N PHE A 117 17.57 -8.70 -6.85
CA PHE A 117 17.67 -10.02 -6.25
C PHE A 117 16.69 -11.00 -6.84
N GLU A 118 17.20 -12.15 -7.26
CA GLU A 118 16.36 -13.30 -7.60
C GLU A 118 15.85 -13.99 -6.34
N PRO A 119 14.52 -14.22 -6.24
CA PRO A 119 13.96 -14.94 -5.11
C PRO A 119 14.44 -16.40 -5.09
N LEU A 120 14.96 -16.85 -3.95
CA LEU A 120 15.36 -18.23 -3.75
C LEU A 120 14.22 -19.07 -3.18
N ALA A 121 14.39 -20.39 -3.19
CA ALA A 121 13.45 -21.31 -2.56
C ALA A 121 13.32 -21.04 -1.05
N CYS A 122 12.14 -21.36 -0.51
CA CYS A 122 11.88 -21.21 0.92
C CYS A 122 12.73 -22.20 1.73
N ILE A 123 13.54 -21.71 2.66
CA ILE A 123 14.38 -22.52 3.55
C ILE A 123 13.68 -22.89 4.88
N SER A 124 12.38 -22.60 5.00
CA SER A 124 11.55 -22.93 6.18
C SER A 124 12.08 -22.39 7.53
N CYS A 125 12.74 -21.23 7.53
CA CYS A 125 13.38 -20.65 8.71
C CYS A 125 12.42 -20.07 9.77
N GLY A 126 11.13 -19.91 9.47
CA GLY A 126 10.11 -19.41 10.42
C GLY A 126 10.06 -17.89 10.62
N ARG A 127 11.05 -17.11 10.19
CA ARG A 127 11.12 -15.66 10.45
C ARG A 127 9.86 -14.87 10.03
N CYS A 128 9.24 -15.26 8.92
CA CYS A 128 8.02 -14.62 8.44
C CYS A 128 6.82 -14.88 9.36
N VAL A 129 6.81 -16.01 10.11
CA VAL A 129 5.78 -16.33 11.10
C VAL A 129 5.97 -15.48 12.34
N GLU A 130 7.21 -15.38 12.84
CA GLU A 130 7.56 -14.55 14.00
C GLU A 130 7.27 -13.06 13.77
N ALA A 131 7.55 -12.57 12.57
CA ALA A 131 7.33 -11.16 12.20
C ALA A 131 5.87 -10.83 11.86
N CYS A 132 4.96 -11.81 11.81
CA CYS A 132 3.57 -11.57 11.44
C CYS A 132 2.76 -11.01 12.61
N PRO A 133 2.24 -9.76 12.53
CA PRO A 133 1.43 -9.19 13.60
C PRO A 133 0.11 -9.93 13.82
N GLU A 134 -0.46 -10.49 12.75
CA GLU A 134 -1.69 -11.30 12.81
C GLU A 134 -1.44 -12.78 13.13
N LYS A 135 -0.19 -13.16 13.48
CA LYS A 135 0.21 -14.54 13.83
C LYS A 135 -0.18 -15.59 12.78
N LEU A 136 -0.23 -15.19 11.54
CA LEU A 136 -0.47 -16.09 10.41
C LEU A 136 0.80 -16.91 10.09
N ILE A 137 0.67 -17.86 9.14
CA ILE A 137 1.81 -18.58 8.59
C ILE A 137 2.06 -18.14 7.13
N PRO A 138 2.74 -16.98 6.91
CA PRO A 138 2.85 -16.38 5.59
C PRO A 138 3.51 -17.27 4.55
N SER A 139 4.50 -18.08 4.94
CA SER A 139 5.16 -19.02 4.03
C SER A 139 4.19 -20.06 3.45
N ARG A 140 3.24 -20.54 4.25
CA ARG A 140 2.22 -21.49 3.81
C ARG A 140 1.15 -20.81 2.96
N LEU A 141 0.71 -19.63 3.36
CA LEU A 141 -0.23 -18.83 2.58
C LEU A 141 0.33 -18.47 1.19
N ALA A 142 1.62 -18.11 1.12
CA ALA A 142 2.29 -17.88 -0.16
C ALA A 142 2.32 -19.14 -1.03
N LYS A 143 2.60 -20.32 -0.45
CA LYS A 143 2.56 -21.59 -1.17
C LYS A 143 1.16 -21.87 -1.73
N PHE A 144 0.10 -21.68 -0.95
CA PHE A 144 -1.27 -21.83 -1.45
C PHE A 144 -1.58 -20.85 -2.59
N SER A 145 -1.07 -19.62 -2.47
CA SER A 145 -1.22 -18.60 -3.51
C SER A 145 -0.52 -18.98 -4.81
N GLU A 146 0.70 -19.48 -4.73
CA GLU A 146 1.50 -19.92 -5.87
C GLU A 146 0.87 -21.12 -6.61
N HIS A 147 0.15 -21.96 -5.88
CA HIS A 147 -0.57 -23.12 -6.43
C HIS A 147 -2.06 -22.88 -6.72
N GLY A 148 -2.56 -21.66 -6.57
CA GLY A 148 -3.96 -21.32 -6.84
C GLY A 148 -4.98 -21.96 -5.89
N GLN A 149 -4.56 -22.41 -4.72
CA GLN A 149 -5.39 -23.13 -3.75
C GLN A 149 -6.21 -22.17 -2.88
N LYS A 150 -7.31 -21.65 -3.44
CA LYS A 150 -8.14 -20.62 -2.81
C LYS A 150 -8.80 -21.10 -1.52
N ASP A 151 -9.34 -22.33 -1.50
CA ASP A 151 -10.05 -22.88 -0.35
C ASP A 151 -9.10 -23.09 0.84
N GLU A 152 -7.90 -23.63 0.59
CA GLU A 152 -6.87 -23.78 1.62
C GLU A 152 -6.38 -22.43 2.12
N PHE A 153 -6.20 -21.44 1.20
CA PHE A 153 -5.82 -20.09 1.59
C PHE A 153 -6.84 -19.46 2.54
N GLU A 154 -8.12 -19.64 2.29
CA GLU A 154 -9.19 -19.15 3.15
C GLU A 154 -9.26 -19.94 4.47
N ARG A 155 -9.17 -21.26 4.43
CA ARG A 155 -9.14 -22.13 5.61
C ARG A 155 -7.99 -21.79 6.57
N TRP A 156 -6.85 -21.36 6.03
CA TRP A 156 -5.68 -20.91 6.79
C TRP A 156 -5.68 -19.41 7.10
N HIS A 157 -6.85 -18.80 7.15
CA HIS A 157 -7.05 -17.40 7.52
C HIS A 157 -6.31 -16.38 6.65
N GLY A 158 -6.05 -16.70 5.39
CA GLY A 158 -5.34 -15.79 4.49
C GLY A 158 -6.05 -14.44 4.29
N LEU A 159 -7.36 -14.38 4.48
CA LEU A 159 -8.15 -13.14 4.40
C LEU A 159 -7.87 -12.17 5.57
N GLU A 160 -7.36 -12.63 6.69
CA GLU A 160 -7.03 -11.81 7.85
C GLU A 160 -5.69 -11.07 7.69
N CYS A 161 -4.93 -11.37 6.62
CA CYS A 161 -3.69 -10.68 6.33
C CYS A 161 -3.91 -9.16 6.16
N ILE A 162 -3.21 -8.34 6.95
CA ILE A 162 -3.27 -6.87 6.87
C ILE A 162 -2.34 -6.26 5.83
N GLU A 163 -1.66 -7.09 5.04
CA GLU A 163 -0.79 -6.69 3.92
C GLU A 163 0.41 -5.78 4.34
N CYS A 164 0.87 -5.88 5.56
CA CYS A 164 1.93 -5.03 6.13
C CYS A 164 3.33 -5.22 5.52
N GLY A 165 3.58 -6.31 4.79
CA GLY A 165 4.86 -6.57 4.11
C GLY A 165 5.97 -7.14 4.99
N SER A 166 5.84 -7.19 6.32
CA SER A 166 6.88 -7.64 7.25
C SER A 166 7.45 -9.03 6.91
N CYS A 167 6.59 -9.94 6.46
CA CYS A 167 7.00 -11.30 6.08
C CYS A 167 7.94 -11.35 4.86
N SER A 168 7.80 -10.44 3.90
CA SER A 168 8.73 -10.30 2.77
C SER A 168 10.03 -9.65 3.23
N TYR A 169 9.95 -8.62 4.07
CA TYR A 169 11.10 -7.88 4.55
C TYR A 169 12.10 -8.77 5.32
N VAL A 170 11.62 -9.62 6.22
CA VAL A 170 12.48 -10.50 7.03
C VAL A 170 12.91 -11.77 6.30
N CYS A 171 12.47 -11.99 5.07
CA CYS A 171 12.74 -13.23 4.35
C CYS A 171 14.20 -13.30 3.86
N PRO A 172 15.03 -14.23 4.35
CA PRO A 172 16.42 -14.36 3.90
C PRO A 172 16.52 -14.86 2.45
N SER A 173 15.51 -15.58 1.97
CA SER A 173 15.39 -16.02 0.57
C SER A 173 14.78 -14.94 -0.33
N ARG A 174 14.55 -13.73 0.17
CA ARG A 174 14.02 -12.56 -0.56
C ARG A 174 12.74 -12.84 -1.38
N ARG A 175 11.90 -13.76 -0.87
CA ARG A 175 10.64 -14.11 -1.51
C ARG A 175 9.62 -12.99 -1.35
N GLN A 176 8.85 -12.76 -2.38
CA GLN A 176 7.76 -11.79 -2.38
C GLN A 176 6.49 -12.35 -1.71
N VAL A 177 6.64 -12.84 -0.48
CA VAL A 177 5.58 -13.52 0.29
C VAL A 177 4.32 -12.66 0.42
N ALA A 178 4.50 -11.39 0.81
CA ALA A 178 3.39 -10.46 0.97
C ALA A 178 2.62 -10.23 -0.34
N GLN A 179 3.33 -10.13 -1.47
CA GLN A 179 2.71 -9.92 -2.77
C GLN A 179 1.89 -11.15 -3.21
N SER A 180 2.42 -12.37 -3.01
CA SER A 180 1.69 -13.60 -3.31
C SER A 180 0.39 -13.69 -2.48
N VAL A 181 0.47 -13.42 -1.18
CA VAL A 181 -0.70 -13.42 -0.28
C VAL A 181 -1.71 -12.34 -0.68
N LYS A 182 -1.26 -11.13 -0.98
CA LYS A 182 -2.11 -10.01 -1.42
C LYS A 182 -2.85 -10.32 -2.72
N THR A 183 -2.17 -10.93 -3.68
CA THR A 183 -2.79 -11.32 -4.95
C THR A 183 -3.90 -12.35 -4.74
N MET A 184 -3.64 -13.41 -3.95
CA MET A 184 -4.64 -14.42 -3.66
C MET A 184 -5.82 -13.86 -2.88
N LYS A 185 -5.57 -13.01 -1.87
CA LYS A 185 -6.63 -12.34 -1.11
C LYS A 185 -7.57 -11.56 -2.03
N LYS A 186 -7.04 -10.79 -2.99
CA LYS A 186 -7.84 -10.05 -3.98
C LYS A 186 -8.69 -10.99 -4.84
N LEU A 187 -8.13 -12.11 -5.30
CA LEU A 187 -8.86 -13.09 -6.10
C LEU A 187 -10.02 -13.73 -5.32
N VAL A 188 -9.78 -14.16 -4.09
CA VAL A 188 -10.82 -14.75 -3.23
C VAL A 188 -11.94 -13.74 -2.93
N LEU A 189 -11.58 -12.49 -2.61
CA LEU A 189 -12.56 -11.43 -2.37
C LEU A 189 -13.37 -11.08 -3.64
N ALA A 190 -12.76 -11.09 -4.82
CA ALA A 190 -13.45 -10.88 -6.08
C ALA A 190 -14.46 -12.01 -6.37
N ASP A 191 -14.08 -13.27 -6.12
CA ASP A 191 -14.98 -14.40 -6.28
C ASP A 191 -16.17 -14.36 -5.32
N LYS A 192 -15.94 -13.94 -4.06
CA LYS A 192 -17.03 -13.75 -3.08
C LYS A 192 -18.01 -12.63 -3.51
N ARG A 193 -17.53 -11.56 -4.14
CA ARG A 193 -18.38 -10.49 -4.64
C ARG A 193 -19.26 -10.94 -5.82
N LYS A 194 -18.76 -11.84 -6.66
CA LYS A 194 -19.54 -12.40 -7.79
C LYS A 194 -20.62 -13.38 -7.36
N LYS A 195 -20.50 -13.97 -6.16
CA LYS A 195 -21.47 -14.93 -5.61
C LYS A 195 -22.59 -14.27 -4.80
N LYS A 196 -22.48 -12.96 -4.52
CA LYS A 196 -23.53 -12.13 -3.94
C LYS A 196 -24.35 -11.43 -5.02
#